data_2944e1d464721068c2bd62eb2b46d83c
#
_entry.id   2944e1d464721068c2bd62eb2b46d83c
#
_cell.length_a   1.000
_cell.length_b   1.000
_cell.length_c   1.000
_cell.angle_alpha   90.00
_cell.angle_beta   90.00
_cell.angle_gamma   90.00
#
_symmetry.space_group_name_H-M   'P 1'
#
loop_
_entity.id
_entity.type
_entity.pdbx_description
1 polymer ?
#
loop_
_entity_poly.entity_id
_entity_poly.type
_entity_poly.pdbx_seq_one_letter_code
_entity_poly.pdbx_strand_id
1 'polypeptide(L)'
;MPRPSYASDLTNEQWTKIKAALPAAKNGRTGRPRTYTKREVFNAIFYQARTGCAWRHLPHDLPPWNVVWKQFRRWRDAGTLEHVHDNLREQVRQQVGKEPTPSAAIIDSQSVKTAQKGGATAMTRARKSKAVSVTSP
;
A
#
# COMPACT_ATOMS: atom_id res chain seq x y z
N MET A 1 -22.08 -19.29 5.47
CA MET A 1 -22.65 -17.94 5.69
C MET A 1 -21.66 -16.91 5.19
N PRO A 2 -22.06 -15.94 4.38
CA PRO A 2 -21.17 -14.81 4.06
C PRO A 2 -20.91 -14.03 5.35
N ARG A 3 -19.64 -13.65 5.58
CA ARG A 3 -19.28 -12.84 6.74
C ARG A 3 -19.94 -11.45 6.68
N PRO A 4 -20.20 -10.80 7.82
CA PRO A 4 -20.61 -9.40 7.84
C PRO A 4 -19.56 -8.51 7.18
N SER A 5 -20.00 -7.46 6.47
CA SER A 5 -19.11 -6.52 5.81
C SER A 5 -18.54 -5.50 6.81
N TYR A 6 -17.26 -5.22 6.71
CA TYR A 6 -16.61 -4.13 7.44
C TYR A 6 -16.64 -2.84 6.62
N ALA A 7 -16.62 -1.70 7.31
CA ALA A 7 -16.53 -0.38 6.67
C ALA A 7 -15.22 -0.18 5.85
N SER A 8 -14.25 -1.06 6.05
CA SER A 8 -12.98 -1.10 5.30
C SER A 8 -13.02 -2.03 4.08
N ASP A 9 -14.11 -2.77 3.88
CA ASP A 9 -14.22 -3.68 2.75
C ASP A 9 -14.33 -2.93 1.42
N LEU A 10 -13.68 -3.49 0.41
CA LEU A 10 -13.71 -2.93 -0.94
C LEU A 10 -15.09 -3.10 -1.58
N THR A 11 -15.62 -2.02 -2.13
CA THR A 11 -16.78 -2.10 -3.02
C THR A 11 -16.41 -2.83 -4.31
N ASN A 12 -17.41 -3.24 -5.09
CA ASN A 12 -17.16 -3.91 -6.37
C ASN A 12 -16.40 -3.01 -7.35
N GLU A 13 -16.73 -1.73 -7.37
CA GLU A 13 -16.07 -0.73 -8.22
C GLU A 13 -14.60 -0.54 -7.83
N GLN A 14 -14.33 -0.37 -6.54
CA GLN A 14 -12.97 -0.25 -6.02
C GLN A 14 -12.15 -1.50 -6.34
N TRP A 15 -12.74 -2.69 -6.13
CA TRP A 15 -12.07 -3.94 -6.46
C TRP A 15 -11.74 -4.05 -7.95
N THR A 16 -12.65 -3.63 -8.84
CA THR A 16 -12.41 -3.66 -10.29
C THR A 16 -11.20 -2.81 -10.66
N LYS A 17 -11.06 -1.61 -10.10
CA LYS A 17 -9.91 -0.73 -10.30
C LYS A 17 -8.60 -1.37 -9.81
N ILE A 18 -8.60 -1.91 -8.59
CA ILE A 18 -7.42 -2.59 -8.02
C ILE A 18 -7.06 -3.83 -8.84
N LYS A 19 -8.05 -4.62 -9.24
CA LYS A 19 -7.85 -5.83 -10.04
C LYS A 19 -7.18 -5.53 -11.38
N ALA A 20 -7.55 -4.44 -12.03
CA ALA A 20 -6.95 -3.99 -13.29
C ALA A 20 -5.47 -3.59 -13.12
N ALA A 21 -5.12 -3.00 -11.98
CA ALA A 21 -3.74 -2.61 -11.66
C ALA A 21 -2.86 -3.77 -11.17
N LEU A 22 -3.46 -4.92 -10.82
CA LEU A 22 -2.69 -6.08 -10.37
C LEU A 22 -2.04 -6.83 -11.54
N PRO A 23 -0.81 -7.31 -11.35
CA PRO A 23 -0.17 -8.12 -12.37
C PRO A 23 -1.00 -9.37 -12.68
N ALA A 24 -1.07 -9.71 -13.96
CA ALA A 24 -1.75 -10.89 -14.44
C ALA A 24 -1.22 -12.15 -13.72
N ALA A 25 -2.11 -13.09 -13.44
CA ALA A 25 -1.69 -14.37 -12.90
C ALA A 25 -0.80 -15.06 -13.95
N LYS A 26 0.40 -15.49 -13.55
CA LYS A 26 1.24 -16.31 -14.43
C LYS A 26 0.47 -17.60 -14.77
N ASN A 27 0.13 -17.77 -16.03
CA ASN A 27 -0.47 -18.99 -16.53
C ASN A 27 0.49 -20.17 -16.30
N GLY A 28 -0.03 -21.31 -15.88
CA GLY A 28 0.80 -22.52 -15.65
C GLY A 28 1.21 -22.79 -14.21
N ARG A 29 0.56 -22.20 -13.24
CA ARG A 29 0.79 -22.56 -11.82
C ARG A 29 0.24 -23.95 -11.52
N THR A 30 1.14 -24.91 -11.52
CA THR A 30 0.94 -26.20 -10.82
C THR A 30 1.06 -25.94 -9.31
N GLY A 31 0.08 -26.37 -8.52
CA GLY A 31 0.12 -26.23 -7.06
C GLY A 31 -1.28 -26.21 -6.45
N ARG A 32 -1.34 -26.34 -5.11
CA ARG A 32 -2.60 -26.33 -4.37
C ARG A 32 -3.37 -25.04 -4.65
N PRO A 33 -4.68 -25.10 -4.95
CA PRO A 33 -5.54 -23.93 -5.12
C PRO A 33 -5.47 -23.00 -3.91
N ARG A 34 -5.58 -21.69 -4.15
CA ARG A 34 -5.60 -20.72 -3.06
C ARG A 34 -6.91 -20.83 -2.30
N THR A 35 -6.82 -20.93 -0.99
CA THR A 35 -7.99 -20.98 -0.10
C THR A 35 -8.72 -19.64 -0.04
N TYR A 36 -7.97 -18.52 -0.19
CA TYR A 36 -8.50 -17.17 -0.10
C TYR A 36 -8.27 -16.39 -1.39
N THR A 37 -9.26 -15.60 -1.77
CA THR A 37 -9.19 -14.75 -2.95
C THR A 37 -8.26 -13.55 -2.73
N LYS A 38 -7.75 -12.95 -3.80
CA LYS A 38 -6.96 -11.72 -3.69
C LYS A 38 -7.78 -10.59 -3.02
N ARG A 39 -9.10 -10.52 -3.30
CA ARG A 39 -9.99 -9.50 -2.72
C ARG A 39 -10.09 -9.63 -1.20
N GLU A 40 -10.27 -10.84 -0.70
CA GLU A 40 -10.32 -11.09 0.76
C GLU A 40 -9.02 -10.69 1.45
N VAL A 41 -7.87 -10.97 0.83
CA VAL A 41 -6.57 -10.55 1.36
C VAL A 41 -6.44 -9.03 1.35
N PHE A 42 -6.90 -8.34 0.30
CA PHE A 42 -6.92 -6.87 0.27
C PHE A 42 -7.85 -6.29 1.35
N ASN A 43 -9.04 -6.85 1.53
CA ASN A 43 -9.95 -6.42 2.60
C ASN A 43 -9.29 -6.52 3.98
N ALA A 44 -8.56 -7.60 4.25
CA ALA A 44 -7.82 -7.76 5.50
C ALA A 44 -6.69 -6.74 5.66
N ILE A 45 -5.98 -6.40 4.58
CA ILE A 45 -4.94 -5.36 4.59
C ILE A 45 -5.56 -3.99 4.86
N PHE A 46 -6.68 -3.65 4.21
CA PHE A 46 -7.37 -2.38 4.44
C PHE A 46 -7.98 -2.29 5.85
N TYR A 47 -8.48 -3.40 6.37
CA TYR A 47 -8.92 -3.45 7.76
C TYR A 47 -7.78 -3.11 8.72
N GLN A 48 -6.63 -3.77 8.56
CA GLN A 48 -5.44 -3.50 9.37
C GLN A 48 -4.95 -2.04 9.22
N ALA A 49 -4.87 -1.52 7.98
CA ALA A 49 -4.44 -0.15 7.73
C ALA A 49 -5.39 0.90 8.35
N ARG A 50 -6.70 0.63 8.34
CA ARG A 50 -7.70 1.55 8.90
C ARG A 50 -7.78 1.51 10.42
N THR A 51 -7.62 0.34 11.01
CA THR A 51 -7.72 0.15 12.47
C THR A 51 -6.40 0.32 13.20
N GLY A 52 -5.27 0.17 12.49
CA GLY A 52 -3.93 0.17 13.08
C GLY A 52 -3.66 -1.05 13.98
N CYS A 53 -4.50 -2.08 13.93
CA CYS A 53 -4.33 -3.25 14.78
C CYS A 53 -3.06 -4.04 14.42
N ALA A 54 -2.49 -4.76 15.39
CA ALA A 54 -1.43 -5.70 15.09
C ALA A 54 -1.96 -6.82 14.18
N TRP A 55 -1.13 -7.33 13.26
CA TRP A 55 -1.52 -8.38 12.31
C TRP A 55 -2.15 -9.59 12.98
N ARG A 56 -1.68 -9.96 14.18
CA ARG A 56 -2.21 -11.08 14.97
C ARG A 56 -3.60 -10.84 15.53
N HIS A 57 -4.07 -9.58 15.54
CA HIS A 57 -5.38 -9.18 16.03
C HIS A 57 -6.40 -9.01 14.90
N LEU A 58 -6.09 -9.50 13.69
CA LEU A 58 -7.08 -9.55 12.62
C LEU A 58 -8.27 -10.42 13.05
N PRO A 59 -9.51 -9.99 12.76
CA PRO A 59 -10.72 -10.78 13.02
C PRO A 59 -10.67 -12.18 12.40
N HIS A 60 -11.26 -13.15 13.06
CA HIS A 60 -11.26 -14.56 12.61
C HIS A 60 -12.10 -14.82 11.35
N ASP A 61 -13.01 -13.93 11.02
CA ASP A 61 -13.82 -13.96 9.79
C ASP A 61 -13.10 -13.40 8.55
N LEU A 62 -11.92 -12.81 8.74
CA LEU A 62 -10.97 -12.49 7.69
C LEU A 62 -9.96 -13.63 7.48
N PRO A 63 -9.23 -13.65 6.35
CA PRO A 63 -8.16 -14.63 6.16
C PRO A 63 -7.15 -14.60 7.32
N PRO A 64 -6.61 -15.76 7.75
CA PRO A 64 -5.66 -15.84 8.84
C PRO A 64 -4.49 -14.86 8.67
N TRP A 65 -4.11 -14.18 9.73
CA TRP A 65 -3.12 -13.12 9.71
C TRP A 65 -1.79 -13.52 9.04
N ASN A 66 -1.35 -14.76 9.23
CA ASN A 66 -0.10 -15.28 8.64
C ASN A 66 -0.18 -15.38 7.10
N VAL A 67 -1.37 -15.67 6.55
CA VAL A 67 -1.62 -15.71 5.10
C VAL A 67 -1.61 -14.29 4.55
N VAL A 68 -2.31 -13.37 5.22
CA VAL A 68 -2.37 -11.95 4.85
C VAL A 68 -0.98 -11.34 4.89
N TRP A 69 -0.25 -11.52 5.99
CA TRP A 69 1.10 -11.02 6.18
C TRP A 69 2.09 -11.51 5.11
N LYS A 70 2.11 -12.83 4.84
CA LYS A 70 2.97 -13.40 3.79
C LYS A 70 2.66 -12.80 2.41
N GLN A 71 1.37 -12.61 2.10
CA GLN A 71 0.97 -12.05 0.81
C GLN A 71 1.27 -10.56 0.74
N PHE A 72 1.04 -9.81 1.82
CA PHE A 72 1.41 -8.40 1.94
C PHE A 72 2.90 -8.19 1.72
N ARG A 73 3.77 -8.94 2.41
CA ARG A 73 5.23 -8.89 2.20
C ARG A 73 5.61 -9.15 0.75
N ARG A 74 5.04 -10.20 0.16
CA ARG A 74 5.33 -10.56 -1.24
C ARG A 74 4.94 -9.43 -2.20
N TRP A 75 3.81 -8.80 -2.00
CA TRP A 75 3.36 -7.69 -2.84
C TRP A 75 4.17 -6.42 -2.62
N ARG A 76 4.57 -6.16 -1.39
CA ARG A 76 5.45 -5.04 -1.04
C ARG A 76 6.84 -5.23 -1.67
N ASP A 77 7.46 -6.38 -1.45
CA ASP A 77 8.82 -6.68 -1.91
C ASP A 77 8.89 -6.76 -3.46
N ALA A 78 7.78 -7.08 -4.12
CA ALA A 78 7.64 -7.06 -5.58
C ALA A 78 7.22 -5.69 -6.15
N GLY A 79 7.07 -4.64 -5.34
CA GLY A 79 6.58 -3.32 -5.78
C GLY A 79 5.12 -3.29 -6.25
N THR A 80 4.37 -4.39 -6.05
CA THR A 80 2.99 -4.49 -6.55
C THR A 80 2.06 -3.50 -5.85
N LEU A 81 2.23 -3.28 -4.54
CA LEU A 81 1.40 -2.34 -3.78
C LEU A 81 1.67 -0.89 -4.21
N GLU A 82 2.92 -0.55 -4.46
CA GLU A 82 3.33 0.76 -4.96
C GLU A 82 2.73 1.01 -6.35
N HIS A 83 2.86 0.06 -7.27
CA HIS A 83 2.26 0.14 -8.59
C HIS A 83 0.73 0.32 -8.55
N VAL A 84 0.02 -0.44 -7.69
CA VAL A 84 -1.43 -0.28 -7.49
C VAL A 84 -1.75 1.11 -6.96
N HIS A 85 -1.01 1.60 -5.97
CA HIS A 85 -1.19 2.91 -5.39
C HIS A 85 -1.00 4.03 -6.43
N ASP A 86 0.06 3.98 -7.22
CA ASP A 86 0.36 4.99 -8.23
C ASP A 86 -0.71 5.02 -9.32
N ASN A 87 -1.13 3.85 -9.79
CA ASN A 87 -2.19 3.74 -10.79
C ASN A 87 -3.53 4.32 -10.28
N LEU A 88 -3.90 4.03 -9.03
CA LEU A 88 -5.10 4.59 -8.41
C LEU A 88 -4.98 6.10 -8.22
N ARG A 89 -3.81 6.59 -7.83
CA ARG A 89 -3.55 8.03 -7.68
C ARG A 89 -3.69 8.76 -9.01
N GLU A 90 -3.14 8.22 -10.08
CA GLU A 90 -3.28 8.79 -11.42
C GLU A 90 -4.75 8.86 -11.86
N GLN A 91 -5.50 7.77 -11.67
CA GLN A 91 -6.93 7.74 -11.99
C GLN A 91 -7.72 8.79 -11.22
N VAL A 92 -7.47 8.96 -9.93
CA VAL A 92 -8.14 9.98 -9.10
C VAL A 92 -7.77 11.39 -9.58
N ARG A 93 -6.50 11.63 -9.92
CA ARG A 93 -6.06 12.94 -10.44
C ARG A 93 -6.75 13.27 -11.75
N GLN A 94 -6.83 12.32 -12.68
CA GLN A 94 -7.52 12.48 -13.96
C GLN A 94 -9.02 12.77 -13.77
N GLN A 95 -9.68 12.07 -12.84
CA GLN A 95 -11.10 12.32 -12.51
C GLN A 95 -11.36 13.74 -11.97
N VAL A 96 -10.37 14.33 -11.31
CA VAL A 96 -10.41 15.71 -10.78
C VAL A 96 -9.92 16.74 -11.80
N GLY A 97 -9.62 16.32 -13.03
CA GLY A 97 -9.12 17.20 -14.09
C GLY A 97 -7.68 17.71 -13.86
N LYS A 98 -6.88 16.98 -13.09
CA LYS A 98 -5.46 17.28 -12.85
C LYS A 98 -4.56 16.42 -13.71
N GLU A 99 -3.36 16.93 -14.03
CA GLU A 99 -2.33 16.16 -14.71
C GLU A 99 -2.03 14.85 -13.95
N PRO A 100 -1.81 13.72 -14.66
CA PRO A 100 -1.52 12.42 -14.04
C PRO A 100 -0.31 12.47 -13.10
N THR A 101 0.74 13.18 -13.51
CA THR A 101 1.95 13.39 -12.71
C THR A 101 1.81 14.59 -11.81
N PRO A 102 2.23 14.50 -10.53
CA PRO A 102 2.21 15.64 -9.63
C PRO A 102 3.24 16.69 -10.07
N SER A 103 2.81 17.94 -10.21
CA SER A 103 3.67 19.08 -10.57
C SER A 103 4.45 19.64 -9.38
N ALA A 104 4.09 19.29 -8.14
CA ALA A 104 4.77 19.75 -6.94
C ALA A 104 4.82 18.63 -5.89
N ALA A 105 5.94 18.54 -5.16
CA ALA A 105 6.09 17.69 -3.99
C ALA A 105 6.37 18.57 -2.77
N ILE A 106 5.61 18.41 -1.70
CA ILE A 106 5.86 19.02 -0.41
C ILE A 106 6.65 18.00 0.41
N ILE A 107 7.91 18.32 0.71
CA ILE A 107 8.74 17.50 1.60
C ILE A 107 8.66 18.16 2.97
N ASP A 108 7.95 17.52 3.89
CA ASP A 108 7.96 17.90 5.30
C ASP A 108 9.15 17.23 5.98
N SER A 109 10.13 18.03 6.41
CA SER A 109 11.26 17.60 7.22
C SER A 109 11.09 18.13 8.63
N GLN A 110 10.35 17.40 9.46
CA GLN A 110 10.31 17.69 10.89
C GLN A 110 11.53 17.08 11.58
N SER A 111 12.39 17.93 12.13
CA SER A 111 13.44 17.48 13.05
C SER A 111 12.84 17.29 14.43
N VAL A 112 12.72 16.04 14.86
CA VAL A 112 12.36 15.71 16.24
C VAL A 112 13.56 16.07 17.12
N LYS A 113 13.41 17.08 17.99
CA LYS A 113 14.38 17.35 19.05
C LYS A 113 14.28 16.22 20.08
N THR A 114 15.20 15.27 20.01
CA THR A 114 15.37 14.31 21.09
C THR A 114 15.98 15.03 22.28
N ALA A 115 15.20 15.21 23.34
CA ALA A 115 15.70 15.61 24.65
C ALA A 115 16.46 14.43 25.25
N GLN A 116 17.69 14.21 24.86
CA GLN A 116 18.58 13.28 25.54
C GLN A 116 19.69 14.05 26.22
N LYS A 117 19.65 13.94 27.53
CA LYS A 117 20.74 14.27 28.44
C LYS A 117 21.87 13.27 28.22
N GLY A 118 22.91 13.67 27.45
CA GLY A 118 24.20 12.96 27.36
C GLY A 118 24.21 11.60 26.66
N GLY A 119 24.33 11.59 25.36
CA GLY A 119 24.66 10.43 24.56
C GLY A 119 25.01 10.86 23.13
N ALA A 120 25.99 10.19 22.51
CA ALA A 120 26.57 10.55 21.22
C ALA A 120 25.52 10.82 20.14
N THR A 121 25.64 11.94 19.48
CA THR A 121 24.79 12.41 18.40
C THR A 121 24.91 11.44 17.21
N ALA A 122 23.90 10.61 16.98
CA ALA A 122 23.79 9.86 15.74
C ALA A 122 23.49 10.86 14.62
N MET A 123 24.47 11.10 13.79
CA MET A 123 24.38 11.95 12.62
C MET A 123 23.48 11.26 11.58
N THR A 124 22.21 11.70 11.50
CA THR A 124 21.31 11.25 10.45
C THR A 124 21.80 11.82 9.13
N ARG A 125 22.40 10.95 8.32
CA ARG A 125 22.87 11.29 6.97
C ARG A 125 21.66 11.57 6.08
N ALA A 126 21.37 12.84 5.86
CA ALA A 126 20.38 13.28 4.90
C ALA A 126 20.77 12.76 3.52
N ARG A 127 19.98 11.88 2.94
CA ARG A 127 20.09 11.52 1.52
C ARG A 127 19.72 12.73 0.69
N LYS A 128 20.74 13.32 0.08
CA LYS A 128 20.60 14.35 -0.94
C LYS A 128 19.91 13.72 -2.17
N SER A 129 18.60 13.88 -2.30
CA SER A 129 17.93 13.63 -3.56
C SER A 129 18.26 14.78 -4.51
N LYS A 130 18.92 14.44 -5.62
CA LYS A 130 19.23 15.38 -6.70
C LYS A 130 17.92 15.93 -7.26
N ALA A 131 17.68 17.22 -7.06
CA ALA A 131 16.66 17.94 -7.79
C ALA A 131 17.13 18.09 -9.24
N VAL A 132 16.42 17.46 -10.17
CA VAL A 132 16.60 17.71 -11.59
C VAL A 132 15.79 18.95 -11.92
N SER A 133 16.49 20.07 -12.15
CA SER A 133 15.89 21.26 -12.72
C SER A 133 15.65 21.03 -14.19
N VAL A 134 14.41 20.93 -14.60
CA VAL A 134 14.02 20.97 -16.03
C VAL A 134 13.81 22.44 -16.38
N THR A 135 14.79 23.00 -17.05
CA THR A 135 14.64 24.28 -17.75
C THR A 135 14.04 23.96 -19.13
N SER A 136 12.86 24.47 -19.39
CA SER A 136 12.28 24.46 -20.75
C SER A 136 12.68 25.74 -21.48
N PRO A 137 12.94 25.67 -22.78
CA PRO A 137 13.08 26.84 -23.62
C PRO A 137 11.75 27.51 -23.92
#